data_274482e092f0f08df44652e78cf1cd94
#
_entry.id   274482e092f0f08df44652e78cf1cd94
#
_cell.length_a   1.000
_cell.length_b   1.000
_cell.length_c   1.000
_cell.angle_alpha   90.00
_cell.angle_beta   90.00
_cell.angle_gamma   90.00
#
_symmetry.space_group_name_H-M   'P 1'
#
loop_
_entity.id
_entity.type
_entity.pdbx_description
1 polymer ?
#
loop_
_entity_poly.entity_id
_entity_poly.type
_entity_poly.pdbx_seq_one_letter_code
_entity_poly.pdbx_strand_id
1 'polypeptide(L)'
;MANTPDNQHPRARGKPLGIDDLLPLARRVTSVSGCPVVGGVAVMLHGGGRNTSDIDIYSADFWATHERLEAAGIMWNASQREHLLNGVAIHMVGDDSLGGPPKRISTIQGVKVLSLADLIRAKLTVGLQTIRRSKDIAHVIDLIERIPLDKTFAAKLPTRLRKPFKALVDDVRGPRHTSVPPKEFRARYSARAPVANKG
;
A
#
# COMPACT_ATOMS: atom_id res chain seq x y z
N MET A 1 -21.20 -17.65 -17.55
CA MET A 1 -19.84 -17.07 -17.42
C MET A 1 -19.98 -15.56 -17.60
N ALA A 2 -20.04 -14.81 -16.51
CA ALA A 2 -20.25 -13.36 -16.56
C ALA A 2 -18.86 -12.68 -16.58
N ASN A 3 -18.55 -12.04 -17.71
CA ASN A 3 -17.39 -11.16 -17.87
C ASN A 3 -17.52 -9.99 -16.88
N THR A 4 -16.64 -9.92 -15.90
CA THR A 4 -16.45 -8.74 -15.05
C THR A 4 -15.74 -7.68 -15.90
N PRO A 5 -16.35 -6.52 -16.17
CA PRO A 5 -15.68 -5.47 -16.93
C PRO A 5 -14.55 -4.89 -16.07
N ASP A 6 -13.33 -5.01 -16.55
CA ASP A 6 -12.11 -4.35 -16.04
C ASP A 6 -12.25 -2.83 -16.28
N ASN A 7 -12.91 -2.14 -15.33
CA ASN A 7 -13.25 -0.73 -15.48
C ASN A 7 -12.13 0.13 -14.85
N GLN A 8 -11.01 0.27 -15.58
CA GLN A 8 -9.90 1.16 -15.26
C GLN A 8 -10.21 2.61 -15.69
N HIS A 9 -11.23 3.24 -15.09
CA HIS A 9 -11.30 4.69 -15.17
C HIS A 9 -10.27 5.30 -14.21
N PRO A 10 -9.46 6.28 -14.65
CA PRO A 10 -8.56 6.99 -13.76
C PRO A 10 -9.41 7.73 -12.73
N ARG A 11 -9.45 7.23 -11.50
CA ARG A 11 -10.09 7.88 -10.37
C ARG A 11 -9.40 9.23 -10.16
N ALA A 12 -10.16 10.30 -10.09
CA ALA A 12 -9.64 11.59 -9.63
C ALA A 12 -9.18 11.40 -8.18
N ARG A 13 -7.88 11.18 -8.00
CA ARG A 13 -7.30 11.00 -6.67
C ARG A 13 -7.37 12.31 -5.93
N GLY A 14 -7.96 12.31 -4.75
CA GLY A 14 -7.89 13.43 -3.82
C GLY A 14 -6.43 13.80 -3.48
N LYS A 15 -6.22 15.00 -2.92
CA LYS A 15 -4.90 15.42 -2.43
C LYS A 15 -4.39 14.39 -1.39
N PRO A 16 -3.12 13.97 -1.45
CA PRO A 16 -2.55 13.11 -0.43
C PRO A 16 -2.60 13.77 0.95
N LEU A 17 -3.09 13.05 1.95
CA LEU A 17 -3.29 13.48 3.33
C LEU A 17 -2.26 12.83 4.24
N GLY A 18 -1.89 13.52 5.32
CA GLY A 18 -1.05 13.00 6.38
C GLY A 18 -1.84 12.11 7.36
N ILE A 19 -1.10 11.47 8.28
CA ILE A 19 -1.75 10.60 9.27
C ILE A 19 -2.66 11.41 10.22
N ASP A 20 -2.29 12.63 10.55
CA ASP A 20 -3.07 13.49 11.46
C ASP A 20 -4.46 13.82 10.89
N ASP A 21 -4.56 13.99 9.57
CA ASP A 21 -5.83 14.21 8.88
C ASP A 21 -6.68 12.95 8.82
N LEU A 22 -6.04 11.80 8.59
CA LEU A 22 -6.72 10.53 8.35
C LEU A 22 -7.06 9.76 9.64
N LEU A 23 -6.34 9.98 10.72
CA LEU A 23 -6.50 9.23 11.96
C LEU A 23 -7.91 9.36 12.59
N PRO A 24 -8.51 10.56 12.70
CA PRO A 24 -9.88 10.68 13.21
C PRO A 24 -10.90 9.95 12.32
N LEU A 25 -10.72 10.02 10.99
CA LEU A 25 -11.60 9.37 10.03
C LEU A 25 -11.46 7.85 10.10
N ALA A 26 -10.23 7.34 10.17
CA ALA A 26 -9.95 5.91 10.30
C ALA A 26 -10.53 5.33 11.60
N ARG A 27 -10.44 6.07 12.73
CA ARG A 27 -11.09 5.68 13.99
C ARG A 27 -12.60 5.54 13.81
N ARG A 28 -13.25 6.57 13.21
CA ARG A 28 -14.68 6.54 12.96
C ARG A 28 -15.07 5.37 12.06
N VAL A 29 -14.38 5.19 10.93
CA VAL A 29 -14.65 4.12 9.97
C VAL A 29 -14.52 2.74 10.63
N THR A 30 -13.42 2.48 11.38
CA THR A 30 -13.23 1.18 12.04
C THR A 30 -14.20 0.93 13.20
N SER A 31 -14.62 1.99 13.90
CA SER A 31 -15.61 1.91 14.97
C SER A 31 -16.97 1.47 14.46
N VAL A 32 -17.46 2.08 13.37
CA VAL A 32 -18.80 1.80 12.83
C VAL A 32 -18.85 0.55 11.97
N SER A 33 -17.83 0.31 11.15
CA SER A 33 -17.78 -0.86 10.28
C SER A 33 -17.38 -2.15 11.01
N GLY A 34 -16.61 -2.03 12.09
CA GLY A 34 -15.93 -3.16 12.74
C GLY A 34 -14.73 -3.71 11.96
N CYS A 35 -14.49 -3.19 10.74
CA CYS A 35 -13.47 -3.67 9.80
C CYS A 35 -12.10 -3.04 10.10
N PRO A 36 -10.98 -3.78 9.94
CA PRO A 36 -9.65 -3.22 10.09
C PRO A 36 -9.24 -2.40 8.87
N VAL A 37 -8.49 -1.34 9.12
CA VAL A 37 -7.80 -0.57 8.09
C VAL A 37 -6.68 -1.40 7.47
N VAL A 38 -6.53 -1.26 6.17
CA VAL A 38 -5.48 -1.85 5.33
C VAL A 38 -4.82 -0.77 4.48
N GLY A 39 -4.15 -1.12 3.40
CA GLY A 39 -3.68 -0.14 2.41
C GLY A 39 -2.66 0.88 2.92
N GLY A 40 -2.80 2.12 2.45
CA GLY A 40 -1.88 3.22 2.75
C GLY A 40 -1.91 3.66 4.20
N VAL A 41 -3.10 3.82 4.78
CA VAL A 41 -3.27 4.24 6.19
C VAL A 41 -2.68 3.20 7.15
N ALA A 42 -2.84 1.90 6.86
CA ALA A 42 -2.20 0.86 7.67
C ALA A 42 -0.66 0.98 7.64
N VAL A 43 -0.07 1.32 6.48
CA VAL A 43 1.38 1.57 6.38
C VAL A 43 1.79 2.74 7.26
N MET A 44 1.06 3.86 7.21
CA MET A 44 1.33 5.05 8.02
C MET A 44 1.21 4.75 9.53
N LEU A 45 0.17 4.02 9.96
CA LEU A 45 -0.03 3.61 11.36
C LEU A 45 1.11 2.72 11.88
N HIS A 46 1.73 1.93 11.01
CA HIS A 46 2.90 1.12 11.35
C HIS A 46 4.24 1.87 11.24
N GLY A 47 4.23 3.17 10.97
CA GLY A 47 5.43 4.01 10.91
C GLY A 47 5.97 4.28 9.50
N GLY A 48 5.25 3.88 8.45
CA GLY A 48 5.58 4.28 7.08
C GLY A 48 5.33 5.77 6.84
N GLY A 49 6.08 6.39 5.93
CA GLY A 49 6.08 7.84 5.71
C GLY A 49 5.32 8.32 4.49
N ARG A 50 4.70 7.44 3.73
CA ARG A 50 4.00 7.82 2.49
C ARG A 50 2.56 8.23 2.79
N ASN A 51 2.18 9.42 2.32
CA ASN A 51 0.81 9.91 2.38
C ASN A 51 -0.12 9.11 1.43
N THR A 52 -1.41 9.09 1.75
CA THR A 52 -2.46 8.51 0.92
C THR A 52 -3.65 9.45 0.83
N SER A 53 -4.55 9.24 -0.15
CA SER A 53 -5.75 10.06 -0.35
C SER A 53 -7.04 9.35 0.04
N ASP A 54 -6.93 8.12 0.55
CA ASP A 54 -8.04 7.20 0.76
C ASP A 54 -7.83 6.35 2.01
N ILE A 55 -8.89 5.75 2.50
CA ILE A 55 -8.87 4.76 3.57
C ILE A 55 -9.39 3.44 3.02
N ASP A 56 -8.50 2.44 2.93
CA ASP A 56 -8.90 1.08 2.59
C ASP A 56 -9.26 0.30 3.87
N ILE A 57 -10.39 -0.39 3.89
CA ILE A 57 -10.78 -1.32 4.95
C ILE A 57 -10.98 -2.73 4.39
N TYR A 58 -10.58 -3.74 5.15
CA TYR A 58 -10.87 -5.12 4.79
C TYR A 58 -12.28 -5.50 5.24
N SER A 59 -13.08 -5.99 4.30
CA SER A 59 -14.42 -6.50 4.55
C SER A 59 -14.54 -7.93 4.04
N ALA A 60 -14.91 -8.86 4.93
CA ALA A 60 -15.27 -10.21 4.55
C ALA A 60 -16.72 -10.29 4.01
N ASP A 61 -17.58 -9.36 4.43
CA ASP A 61 -18.95 -9.22 3.96
C ASP A 61 -19.20 -7.78 3.53
N PHE A 62 -19.22 -7.59 2.20
CA PHE A 62 -19.40 -6.28 1.58
C PHE A 62 -20.72 -5.64 1.98
N TRP A 63 -21.82 -6.39 1.88
CA TRP A 63 -23.16 -5.82 2.08
C TRP A 63 -23.40 -5.44 3.53
N ALA A 64 -23.08 -6.30 4.47
CA ALA A 64 -23.21 -5.97 5.89
C ALA A 64 -22.29 -4.80 6.30
N THR A 65 -21.15 -4.63 5.66
CA THR A 65 -20.27 -3.47 5.91
C THR A 65 -20.82 -2.21 5.28
N HIS A 66 -21.34 -2.29 4.05
CA HIS A 66 -22.00 -1.20 3.37
C HIS A 66 -23.17 -0.64 4.22
N GLU A 67 -24.07 -1.50 4.68
CA GLU A 67 -25.20 -1.09 5.52
C GLU A 67 -24.78 -0.38 6.79
N ARG A 68 -23.72 -0.87 7.48
CA ARG A 68 -23.19 -0.22 8.69
C ARG A 68 -22.60 1.16 8.40
N LEU A 69 -21.92 1.33 7.27
CA LEU A 69 -21.35 2.61 6.88
C LEU A 69 -22.45 3.61 6.54
N GLU A 70 -23.45 3.22 5.75
CA GLU A 70 -24.60 4.03 5.40
C GLU A 70 -25.40 4.47 6.65
N ALA A 71 -25.69 3.53 7.56
CA ALA A 71 -26.39 3.82 8.81
C ALA A 71 -25.63 4.82 9.71
N ALA A 72 -24.30 4.89 9.57
CA ALA A 72 -23.45 5.85 10.27
C ALA A 72 -23.27 7.19 9.50
N GLY A 73 -23.95 7.39 8.39
CA GLY A 73 -23.87 8.59 7.55
C GLY A 73 -22.59 8.66 6.71
N ILE A 74 -21.94 7.54 6.45
CA ILE A 74 -20.81 7.45 5.52
C ILE A 74 -21.38 7.01 4.17
N MET A 75 -21.72 8.00 3.34
CA MET A 75 -22.59 7.83 2.17
C MET A 75 -21.88 7.13 1.00
N TRP A 76 -22.63 6.27 0.33
CA TRP A 76 -22.17 5.60 -0.89
C TRP A 76 -22.19 6.54 -2.10
N ASN A 77 -21.06 6.64 -2.78
CA ASN A 77 -20.96 7.29 -4.08
C ASN A 77 -21.00 6.24 -5.20
N ALA A 78 -22.16 6.05 -5.79
CA ALA A 78 -22.36 5.03 -6.82
C ALA A 78 -21.53 5.27 -8.09
N SER A 79 -21.24 6.53 -8.43
CA SER A 79 -20.47 6.87 -9.63
C SER A 79 -19.02 6.44 -9.53
N GLN A 80 -18.45 6.46 -8.32
CA GLN A 80 -17.05 6.09 -8.06
C GLN A 80 -16.91 4.74 -7.36
N ARG A 81 -18.03 4.14 -6.95
CA ARG A 81 -18.07 2.85 -6.22
C ARG A 81 -17.27 2.87 -4.93
N GLU A 82 -17.44 3.92 -4.14
CA GLU A 82 -16.76 4.13 -2.89
C GLU A 82 -17.67 4.82 -1.87
N HIS A 83 -17.39 4.68 -0.60
CA HIS A 83 -18.03 5.52 0.42
C HIS A 83 -17.22 6.80 0.62
N LEU A 84 -17.90 7.86 1.07
CA LEU A 84 -17.27 9.15 1.35
C LEU A 84 -17.48 9.55 2.81
N LEU A 85 -16.38 9.95 3.46
CA LEU A 85 -16.40 10.56 4.79
C LEU A 85 -15.58 11.85 4.76
N ASN A 86 -16.24 13.00 4.90
CA ASN A 86 -15.60 14.32 4.82
C ASN A 86 -14.75 14.52 3.56
N GLY A 87 -15.23 14.02 2.42
CA GLY A 87 -14.53 14.09 1.13
C GLY A 87 -13.39 13.08 0.96
N VAL A 88 -13.12 12.24 1.96
CA VAL A 88 -12.13 11.15 1.85
C VAL A 88 -12.83 9.87 1.41
N ALA A 89 -12.28 9.23 0.38
CA ALA A 89 -12.77 7.96 -0.13
C ALA A 89 -12.49 6.82 0.84
N ILE A 90 -13.50 5.97 1.06
CA ILE A 90 -13.40 4.74 1.83
C ILE A 90 -13.63 3.57 0.87
N HIS A 91 -12.61 2.75 0.67
CA HIS A 91 -12.70 1.56 -0.18
C HIS A 91 -12.81 0.30 0.67
N MET A 92 -13.74 -0.55 0.30
CA MET A 92 -13.82 -1.89 0.86
C MET A 92 -13.05 -2.86 -0.03
N VAL A 93 -12.13 -3.61 0.56
CA VAL A 93 -11.32 -4.62 -0.14
C VAL A 93 -11.55 -5.99 0.48
N GLY A 94 -11.62 -7.01 -0.37
CA GLY A 94 -11.76 -8.41 0.03
C GLY A 94 -10.44 -9.17 -0.01
N ASP A 95 -10.55 -10.49 0.11
CA ASP A 95 -9.44 -11.44 0.18
C ASP A 95 -8.49 -11.34 -1.02
N ASP A 96 -9.02 -11.19 -2.23
CA ASP A 96 -8.21 -11.13 -3.47
C ASP A 96 -7.24 -9.94 -3.44
N SER A 97 -7.68 -8.81 -2.89
CA SER A 97 -6.85 -7.61 -2.78
C SER A 97 -5.71 -7.75 -1.76
N LEU A 98 -5.78 -8.74 -0.87
CA LEU A 98 -4.79 -9.00 0.19
C LEU A 98 -4.02 -10.32 -0.05
N GLY A 99 -4.37 -11.08 -1.09
CA GLY A 99 -3.84 -12.43 -1.31
C GLY A 99 -4.25 -13.42 -0.21
N GLY A 100 -5.50 -13.30 0.25
CA GLY A 100 -6.17 -14.10 1.27
C GLY A 100 -6.52 -13.33 2.54
N PRO A 101 -7.40 -13.89 3.37
CA PRO A 101 -7.91 -13.23 4.57
C PRO A 101 -6.79 -12.88 5.56
N PRO A 102 -6.93 -11.77 6.31
CA PRO A 102 -6.01 -11.42 7.37
C PRO A 102 -6.10 -12.42 8.52
N LYS A 103 -4.96 -12.76 9.12
CA LYS A 103 -4.87 -13.70 10.23
C LYS A 103 -4.88 -12.99 11.59
N ARG A 104 -4.37 -11.78 11.65
CA ARG A 104 -4.21 -11.02 12.89
C ARG A 104 -4.52 -9.55 12.68
N ILE A 105 -5.27 -8.99 13.61
CA ILE A 105 -5.60 -7.58 13.70
C ILE A 105 -4.89 -7.01 14.92
N SER A 106 -4.40 -5.79 14.80
CA SER A 106 -3.83 -4.97 15.88
C SER A 106 -4.70 -3.76 16.11
N THR A 107 -4.50 -3.08 17.22
CA THR A 107 -5.05 -1.75 17.47
C THR A 107 -3.91 -0.78 17.65
N ILE A 108 -3.83 0.26 16.81
CA ILE A 108 -2.82 1.30 16.86
C ILE A 108 -3.55 2.64 16.95
N GLN A 109 -3.26 3.42 17.96
CA GLN A 109 -3.88 4.73 18.20
C GLN A 109 -5.43 4.70 18.13
N GLY A 110 -6.04 3.59 18.63
CA GLY A 110 -7.49 3.41 18.63
C GLY A 110 -8.09 2.95 17.29
N VAL A 111 -7.28 2.68 16.28
CA VAL A 111 -7.71 2.16 14.96
C VAL A 111 -7.43 0.67 14.89
N LYS A 112 -8.44 -0.12 14.51
CA LYS A 112 -8.24 -1.53 14.13
C LYS A 112 -7.47 -1.55 12.80
N VAL A 113 -6.36 -2.27 12.74
CA VAL A 113 -5.47 -2.33 11.58
C VAL A 113 -4.91 -3.73 11.41
N LEU A 114 -4.56 -4.14 10.19
CA LEU A 114 -3.82 -5.38 10.00
C LEU A 114 -2.56 -5.39 10.86
N SER A 115 -2.21 -6.53 11.45
CA SER A 115 -0.90 -6.69 12.07
C SER A 115 0.21 -6.39 11.05
N LEU A 116 1.36 -5.92 11.51
CA LEU A 116 2.49 -5.62 10.61
C LEU A 116 2.87 -6.82 9.74
N ALA A 117 2.81 -8.03 10.29
CA ALA A 117 3.12 -9.24 9.53
C ALA A 117 2.08 -9.52 8.44
N ASP A 118 0.78 -9.34 8.72
CA ASP A 118 -0.27 -9.49 7.72
C ASP A 118 -0.25 -8.40 6.66
N LEU A 119 0.07 -7.16 7.05
CA LEU A 119 0.23 -6.05 6.11
C LEU A 119 1.38 -6.32 5.13
N ILE A 120 2.56 -6.70 5.63
CA ILE A 120 3.71 -7.04 4.79
C ILE A 120 3.41 -8.27 3.92
N ARG A 121 2.76 -9.31 4.50
CA ARG A 121 2.30 -10.48 3.75
C ARG A 121 1.41 -10.08 2.56
N ALA A 122 0.37 -9.29 2.81
CA ALA A 122 -0.58 -8.87 1.79
C ALA A 122 0.13 -8.10 0.68
N LYS A 123 0.94 -7.09 1.05
CA LYS A 123 1.67 -6.25 0.08
C LYS A 123 2.68 -7.03 -0.74
N LEU A 124 3.44 -7.94 -0.15
CA LEU A 124 4.36 -8.80 -0.90
C LEU A 124 3.60 -9.79 -1.79
N THR A 125 2.48 -10.37 -1.31
CA THR A 125 1.72 -11.33 -2.11
C THR A 125 1.22 -10.68 -3.40
N VAL A 126 0.58 -9.50 -3.31
CA VAL A 126 0.03 -8.84 -4.51
C VAL A 126 1.06 -8.06 -5.29
N GLY A 127 2.06 -7.46 -4.62
CA GLY A 127 3.10 -6.67 -5.25
C GLY A 127 4.07 -7.49 -6.12
N LEU A 128 4.26 -8.77 -5.78
CA LEU A 128 5.11 -9.69 -6.56
C LEU A 128 4.37 -10.35 -7.74
N GLN A 129 3.04 -10.22 -7.82
CA GLN A 129 2.27 -10.83 -8.91
C GLN A 129 2.31 -10.02 -10.20
N THR A 130 2.40 -8.70 -10.11
CA THR A 130 2.36 -7.83 -11.28
C THR A 130 3.06 -6.50 -11.04
N ILE A 131 3.72 -5.99 -12.08
CA ILE A 131 4.40 -4.68 -12.05
C ILE A 131 3.44 -3.51 -11.75
N ARG A 132 2.16 -3.65 -12.09
CA ARG A 132 1.12 -2.65 -11.77
C ARG A 132 0.96 -2.45 -10.25
N ARG A 133 1.38 -3.44 -9.45
CA ARG A 133 1.33 -3.42 -7.98
C ARG A 133 2.69 -3.08 -7.34
N SER A 134 3.63 -2.53 -8.10
CA SER A 134 4.95 -2.10 -7.58
C SER A 134 4.86 -1.12 -6.40
N LYS A 135 3.78 -0.34 -6.30
CA LYS A 135 3.48 0.50 -5.14
C LYS A 135 3.43 -0.32 -3.83
N ASP A 136 2.96 -1.56 -3.88
CA ASP A 136 2.89 -2.41 -2.67
C ASP A 136 4.29 -2.84 -2.22
N ILE A 137 5.19 -3.12 -3.14
CA ILE A 137 6.61 -3.36 -2.82
C ILE A 137 7.26 -2.10 -2.24
N ALA A 138 7.00 -0.93 -2.85
CA ALA A 138 7.51 0.34 -2.36
C ALA A 138 7.05 0.66 -0.91
N HIS A 139 5.84 0.24 -0.53
CA HIS A 139 5.37 0.35 0.85
C HIS A 139 6.13 -0.56 1.82
N VAL A 140 6.52 -1.77 1.39
CA VAL A 140 7.34 -2.66 2.22
C VAL A 140 8.74 -2.10 2.38
N ILE A 141 9.33 -1.55 1.32
CA ILE A 141 10.63 -0.85 1.36
C ILE A 141 10.57 0.31 2.36
N ASP A 142 9.57 1.18 2.27
CA ASP A 142 9.37 2.32 3.17
C ASP A 142 9.27 1.87 4.64
N LEU A 143 8.56 0.78 4.92
CA LEU A 143 8.50 0.20 6.26
C LEU A 143 9.87 -0.32 6.73
N ILE A 144 10.63 -1.00 5.87
CA ILE A 144 11.98 -1.49 6.20
C ILE A 144 12.93 -0.32 6.48
N GLU A 145 12.83 0.78 5.74
CA GLU A 145 13.65 1.97 5.94
C GLU A 145 13.40 2.65 7.28
N ARG A 146 12.13 2.76 7.69
CA ARG A 146 11.69 3.60 8.81
C ARG A 146 11.59 2.88 10.15
N ILE A 147 11.33 1.59 10.14
CA ILE A 147 11.23 0.80 11.36
C ILE A 147 12.29 -0.31 11.39
N PRO A 148 12.73 -0.77 12.57
CA PRO A 148 13.86 -1.70 12.68
C PRO A 148 13.50 -3.13 12.26
N LEU A 149 13.03 -3.28 11.02
CA LEU A 149 12.81 -4.60 10.41
C LEU A 149 14.13 -5.16 9.88
N ASP A 150 14.44 -6.36 10.30
CA ASP A 150 15.59 -7.13 9.85
C ASP A 150 15.17 -8.48 9.21
N LYS A 151 16.13 -9.27 8.79
CA LYS A 151 15.89 -10.58 8.17
C LYS A 151 15.17 -11.58 9.08
N THR A 152 15.23 -11.41 10.40
CA THR A 152 14.58 -12.33 11.36
C THR A 152 13.07 -12.18 11.30
N PHE A 153 12.57 -11.00 10.93
CA PHE A 153 11.13 -10.77 10.72
C PHE A 153 10.53 -11.73 9.68
N ALA A 154 11.32 -12.23 8.73
CA ALA A 154 10.87 -13.19 7.73
C ALA A 154 10.26 -14.46 8.33
N ALA A 155 10.63 -14.83 9.57
CA ALA A 155 10.02 -15.97 10.27
C ALA A 155 8.50 -15.82 10.48
N LYS A 156 8.00 -14.58 10.55
CA LYS A 156 6.57 -14.25 10.70
C LYS A 156 5.79 -14.34 9.38
N LEU A 157 6.48 -14.51 8.25
CA LEU A 157 5.89 -14.55 6.92
C LEU A 157 5.77 -15.99 6.41
N PRO A 158 4.81 -16.29 5.50
CA PRO A 158 4.74 -17.54 4.78
C PRO A 158 6.06 -17.87 4.08
N THR A 159 6.41 -19.13 3.99
CA THR A 159 7.72 -19.59 3.45
C THR A 159 8.04 -18.99 2.09
N ARG A 160 7.06 -18.91 1.19
CA ARG A 160 7.22 -18.34 -0.17
C ARG A 160 7.64 -16.86 -0.18
N LEU A 161 7.32 -16.10 0.88
CA LEU A 161 7.59 -14.66 0.98
C LEU A 161 8.88 -14.35 1.76
N ARG A 162 9.47 -15.34 2.42
CA ARG A 162 10.68 -15.13 3.25
C ARG A 162 11.90 -14.71 2.45
N LYS A 163 12.13 -15.36 1.31
CA LYS A 163 13.27 -15.02 0.43
C LYS A 163 13.10 -13.63 -0.19
N PRO A 164 11.96 -13.27 -0.81
CA PRO A 164 11.72 -11.92 -1.30
C PRO A 164 11.87 -10.84 -0.20
N PHE A 165 11.30 -11.06 0.99
CA PHE A 165 11.43 -10.10 2.09
C PHE A 165 12.89 -9.89 2.50
N LYS A 166 13.66 -10.97 2.67
CA LYS A 166 15.10 -10.87 3.01
C LYS A 166 15.89 -10.11 1.96
N ALA A 167 15.58 -10.33 0.68
CA ALA A 167 16.23 -9.60 -0.41
C ALA A 167 15.95 -8.09 -0.33
N LEU A 168 14.71 -7.67 -0.03
CA LEU A 168 14.39 -6.26 0.19
C LEU A 168 15.13 -5.68 1.40
N VAL A 169 15.28 -6.44 2.50
CA VAL A 169 16.06 -5.99 3.66
C VAL A 169 17.54 -5.80 3.28
N ASP A 170 18.11 -6.71 2.49
CA ASP A 170 19.49 -6.59 2.02
C ASP A 170 19.69 -5.38 1.11
N ASP A 171 18.75 -5.13 0.21
CA ASP A 171 18.80 -4.00 -0.72
C ASP A 171 18.69 -2.66 0.02
N VAL A 172 17.79 -2.57 0.99
CA VAL A 172 17.56 -1.34 1.77
C VAL A 172 18.68 -1.06 2.77
N ARG A 173 19.23 -2.09 3.44
CA ARG A 173 20.21 -1.96 4.53
C ARG A 173 21.64 -2.29 4.14
N GLY A 174 21.83 -2.86 2.95
CA GLY A 174 23.14 -3.15 2.39
C GLY A 174 23.91 -1.87 2.04
N PRO A 175 25.20 -1.98 1.74
CA PRO A 175 25.96 -0.85 1.23
C PRO A 175 25.24 -0.32 -0.01
N ARG A 176 24.86 0.97 0.03
CA ARG A 176 24.24 1.61 -1.16
C ARG A 176 25.19 1.39 -2.32
N HIS A 177 24.75 0.65 -3.32
CA HIS A 177 25.46 0.62 -4.59
C HIS A 177 25.49 2.09 -5.07
N THR A 178 26.59 2.77 -4.81
CA THR A 178 26.92 3.97 -5.56
C THR A 178 26.99 3.49 -6.99
N SER A 179 25.93 3.77 -7.76
CA SER A 179 25.88 3.49 -9.19
C SER A 179 26.86 4.42 -9.87
N VAL A 180 28.15 4.16 -9.69
CA VAL A 180 29.18 4.66 -10.61
C VAL A 180 28.96 3.81 -11.87
N PRO A 181 28.45 4.38 -12.96
CA PRO A 181 28.29 3.62 -14.19
C PRO A 181 29.63 2.98 -14.53
N PRO A 182 29.65 1.71 -14.99
CA PRO A 182 30.88 1.06 -15.39
C PRO A 182 31.67 2.00 -16.28
N LYS A 183 33.02 2.02 -16.17
CA LYS A 183 33.91 2.91 -16.95
C LYS A 183 33.58 2.86 -18.44
N GLU A 184 33.14 1.70 -18.94
CA GLU A 184 32.67 1.47 -20.31
C GLU A 184 31.40 2.25 -20.67
N PHE A 185 30.49 2.52 -19.72
CA PHE A 185 29.29 3.31 -19.96
C PHE A 185 29.61 4.80 -20.11
N ARG A 186 30.59 5.31 -19.34
CA ARG A 186 31.10 6.69 -19.49
C ARG A 186 31.75 6.90 -20.86
N ALA A 187 32.55 5.94 -21.34
CA ALA A 187 33.22 6.04 -22.64
C ALA A 187 32.25 6.12 -23.82
N ARG A 188 31.14 5.36 -23.79
CA ARG A 188 30.13 5.37 -24.87
C ARG A 188 29.27 6.64 -24.91
N TYR A 189 29.03 7.30 -23.78
CA TYR A 189 28.22 8.52 -23.72
C TYR A 189 29.04 9.80 -23.87
N SER A 190 30.34 9.78 -23.52
CA SER A 190 31.23 10.94 -23.73
C SER A 190 31.59 11.17 -25.21
N ALA A 191 31.47 10.10 -26.03
CA ALA A 191 31.78 10.16 -27.47
C ALA A 191 30.69 10.80 -28.37
N ARG A 192 29.56 11.24 -27.79
CA ARG A 192 28.43 11.84 -28.53
C ARG A 192 28.15 13.29 -28.11
N ALA A 193 29.16 14.10 -27.85
CA ALA A 193 28.98 15.55 -27.85
C ALA A 193 28.72 16.01 -29.28
N PRO A 194 27.64 16.75 -29.57
CA PRO A 194 27.42 17.27 -30.93
C PRO A 194 28.56 18.20 -31.33
N VAL A 195 29.16 17.90 -32.46
CA VAL A 195 30.08 18.84 -33.12
C VAL A 195 29.30 20.13 -33.40
N ALA A 196 29.63 21.21 -32.73
CA ALA A 196 29.09 22.52 -33.04
C ALA A 196 29.50 22.87 -34.48
N ASN A 197 28.52 22.92 -35.37
CA ASN A 197 28.67 23.41 -36.71
C ASN A 197 28.99 24.93 -36.61
N LYS A 198 30.24 25.28 -36.84
CA LYS A 198 30.63 26.66 -37.13
C LYS A 198 30.41 26.87 -38.62
N GLY A 199 29.34 27.57 -38.95
CA GLY A 199 29.10 28.23 -40.25
C GLY A 199 28.73 29.65 -39.99
#